data_bf745257946ba65878ec7a76b8e2199b
#
_entry.id   bf745257946ba65878ec7a76b8e2199b
#
_cell.length_a   1.000
_cell.length_b   1.000
_cell.length_c   1.000
_cell.angle_alpha   90.00
_cell.angle_beta   90.00
_cell.angle_gamma   90.00
#
_symmetry.space_group_name_H-M   'P 1'
#
loop_
_entity.id
_entity.type
_entity.pdbx_description
1 polymer ?
#
loop_
_entity_poly.entity_id
_entity_poly.type
_entity_poly.pdbx_seq_one_letter_code
_entity_poly.pdbx_strand_id
1 'polypeptide(L)'
;PKIFLRASAVLERQFVAFCMDSWVKKGIPDGAIPDKVGIVLKKLDARPDDMFPFNFLNYVQSTLSRQLNSFMQMFAAYLDDSAREELQMFARGKDANDSPMYVKILDAFEDLKKQQDTLRTSVDALKAMIRDLEDKPKDSSYDEEIKELKREEAALLTVLQEIGKKNIFNFLSDEGLLPNYAFPEAGIILRAVLYRKEDEETP
;
A
#
# COMPACT_ATOMS: atom_id res chain seq x y z
N PRO A 1 -1.79 -32.88 -9.18
CA PRO A 1 -0.98 -32.44 -8.04
C PRO A 1 -1.59 -31.18 -7.48
N LYS A 2 -2.14 -31.26 -6.28
CA LYS A 2 -2.65 -30.10 -5.57
C LYS A 2 -1.48 -29.15 -5.34
N ILE A 3 -1.47 -28.03 -6.04
CA ILE A 3 -0.53 -26.96 -5.77
C ILE A 3 -0.97 -26.33 -4.44
N PHE A 4 -0.35 -26.75 -3.35
CA PHE A 4 -0.54 -26.10 -2.08
C PHE A 4 -0.01 -24.67 -2.19
N LEU A 5 -0.79 -23.71 -1.74
CA LEU A 5 -0.35 -22.32 -1.56
C LEU A 5 0.70 -22.27 -0.43
N ARG A 6 1.88 -22.85 -0.68
CA ARG A 6 2.98 -22.91 0.29
C ARG A 6 3.80 -21.63 0.39
N ALA A 7 3.57 -20.69 -0.50
CA ALA A 7 4.17 -19.38 -0.33
C ALA A 7 3.33 -18.59 0.67
N SER A 8 3.82 -18.48 1.89
CA SER A 8 3.20 -17.67 2.95
C SER A 8 2.81 -16.27 2.44
N ALA A 9 3.63 -15.69 1.58
CA ALA A 9 3.37 -14.41 0.93
C ALA A 9 2.07 -14.38 0.09
N VAL A 10 1.78 -15.46 -0.65
CA VAL A 10 0.54 -15.55 -1.44
C VAL A 10 -0.68 -15.65 -0.53
N LEU A 11 -0.58 -16.45 0.52
CA LEU A 11 -1.64 -16.62 1.50
C LEU A 11 -1.96 -15.30 2.24
N GLU A 12 -0.93 -14.59 2.66
CA GLU A 12 -1.05 -13.28 3.31
C GLU A 12 -1.76 -12.26 2.42
N ARG A 13 -1.36 -12.17 1.15
CA ARG A 13 -1.98 -11.27 0.16
C ARG A 13 -3.45 -11.61 -0.06
N GLN A 14 -3.77 -12.88 -0.19
CA GLN A 14 -5.15 -13.34 -0.37
C GLN A 14 -6.00 -13.01 0.85
N PHE A 15 -5.47 -13.16 2.05
CA PHE A 15 -6.18 -12.81 3.28
C PHE A 15 -6.47 -11.30 3.38
N VAL A 16 -5.50 -10.45 3.07
CA VAL A 16 -5.71 -8.99 3.02
C VAL A 16 -6.79 -8.63 1.99
N ALA A 17 -6.74 -9.22 0.81
CA ALA A 17 -7.76 -9.00 -0.22
C ALA A 17 -9.15 -9.46 0.24
N PHE A 18 -9.24 -10.60 0.92
CA PHE A 18 -10.48 -11.10 1.50
C PHE A 18 -11.07 -10.14 2.53
N CYS A 19 -10.26 -9.64 3.45
CA CYS A 19 -10.68 -8.67 4.44
C CYS A 19 -11.15 -7.36 3.81
N MET A 20 -10.44 -6.89 2.79
CA MET A 20 -10.81 -5.67 2.08
C MET A 20 -12.12 -5.81 1.32
N ASP A 21 -12.33 -6.95 0.66
CA ASP A 21 -13.59 -7.26 -0.01
C ASP A 21 -14.77 -7.31 0.98
N SER A 22 -14.58 -7.95 2.12
CA SER A 22 -15.57 -7.98 3.20
C SER A 22 -15.92 -6.57 3.69
N TRP A 23 -14.92 -5.72 3.85
CA TRP A 23 -15.10 -4.33 4.28
C TRP A 23 -15.88 -3.50 3.25
N VAL A 24 -15.55 -3.62 1.99
CA VAL A 24 -16.24 -2.94 0.89
C VAL A 24 -17.70 -3.42 0.76
N LYS A 25 -17.94 -4.74 0.85
CA LYS A 25 -19.28 -5.33 0.79
C LYS A 25 -20.20 -4.90 1.93
N LYS A 26 -19.65 -4.60 3.08
CA LYS A 26 -20.39 -4.05 4.21
C LYS A 26 -21.06 -2.70 3.86
N GLY A 27 -20.52 -1.99 2.88
CA GLY A 27 -20.88 -0.62 2.55
C GLY A 27 -19.99 0.37 3.30
N ILE A 28 -19.06 0.98 2.58
CA ILE A 28 -18.16 2.01 3.09
C ILE A 28 -18.50 3.35 2.44
N PRO A 29 -18.26 4.49 3.13
CA PRO A 29 -18.47 5.80 2.53
C PRO A 29 -17.62 6.00 1.27
N ASP A 30 -18.10 6.83 0.36
CA ASP A 30 -17.30 7.29 -0.77
C ASP A 30 -16.03 7.98 -0.25
N GLY A 31 -14.90 7.63 -0.85
CA GLY A 31 -13.60 8.15 -0.44
C GLY A 31 -12.98 7.48 0.80
N ALA A 32 -13.63 6.46 1.37
CA ALA A 32 -13.03 5.67 2.46
C ALA A 32 -11.71 5.01 2.03
N ILE A 33 -11.60 4.63 0.77
CA ILE A 33 -10.34 4.23 0.12
C ILE A 33 -10.02 5.32 -0.91
N PRO A 34 -9.00 6.14 -0.70
CA PRO A 34 -8.62 7.15 -1.68
C PRO A 34 -8.01 6.52 -2.92
N ASP A 35 -8.21 7.16 -4.07
CA ASP A 35 -7.65 6.70 -5.33
C ASP A 35 -6.12 6.80 -5.37
N LYS A 36 -5.57 7.83 -4.73
CA LYS A 36 -4.17 8.22 -4.84
C LYS A 36 -3.44 8.12 -3.50
N VAL A 37 -2.24 7.57 -3.55
CA VAL A 37 -1.34 7.43 -2.40
C VAL A 37 -1.07 8.77 -1.72
N GLY A 38 -0.92 9.85 -2.47
CA GLY A 38 -0.64 11.19 -1.93
C GLY A 38 -1.66 11.66 -0.91
N ILE A 39 -2.92 11.28 -1.06
CA ILE A 39 -3.99 11.61 -0.11
C ILE A 39 -3.76 10.94 1.25
N VAL A 40 -3.32 9.68 1.23
CA VAL A 40 -2.96 8.94 2.46
C VAL A 40 -1.76 9.56 3.14
N LEU A 41 -0.69 9.85 2.38
CA LEU A 41 0.56 10.36 2.94
C LEU A 41 0.40 11.71 3.62
N LYS A 42 -0.48 12.58 3.12
CA LYS A 42 -0.71 13.90 3.71
C LYS A 42 -1.21 13.86 5.15
N LYS A 43 -1.94 12.84 5.53
CA LYS A 43 -2.58 12.71 6.83
C LYS A 43 -2.08 11.53 7.67
N LEU A 44 -1.04 10.85 7.19
CA LEU A 44 -0.56 9.63 7.82
C LEU A 44 -0.12 9.85 9.28
N ASP A 45 0.58 10.93 9.55
CA ASP A 45 1.12 11.24 10.89
C ASP A 45 0.03 11.53 11.92
N ALA A 46 -1.11 12.08 11.48
CA ALA A 46 -2.25 12.35 12.35
C ALA A 46 -3.04 11.09 12.73
N ARG A 47 -2.83 9.97 12.04
CA ARG A 47 -3.47 8.66 12.26
C ARG A 47 -4.99 8.75 12.41
N PRO A 48 -5.71 9.39 11.48
CA PRO A 48 -7.15 9.55 11.61
C PRO A 48 -7.88 8.21 11.46
N ASP A 49 -8.73 7.87 12.41
CA ASP A 49 -9.47 6.59 12.43
C ASP A 49 -10.45 6.43 11.26
N ASP A 50 -10.91 7.52 10.67
CA ASP A 50 -11.84 7.55 9.56
C ASP A 50 -11.16 7.52 8.18
N MET A 51 -9.84 7.47 8.13
CA MET A 51 -9.07 7.47 6.88
C MET A 51 -8.25 6.19 6.69
N PHE A 52 -8.11 5.79 5.41
CA PHE A 52 -7.25 4.69 5.02
C PHE A 52 -5.77 4.99 5.35
N PRO A 53 -4.97 4.05 5.85
CA PRO A 53 -5.29 2.64 6.09
C PRO A 53 -5.94 2.36 7.47
N PHE A 54 -6.07 3.33 8.35
CA PHE A 54 -6.51 3.12 9.74
C PHE A 54 -7.96 2.65 9.84
N ASN A 55 -8.86 3.20 9.03
CA ASN A 55 -10.25 2.75 8.96
C ASN A 55 -10.35 1.26 8.57
N PHE A 56 -9.60 0.83 7.58
CA PHE A 56 -9.53 -0.57 7.16
C PHE A 56 -8.92 -1.46 8.26
N LEU A 57 -7.79 -1.05 8.82
CA LEU A 57 -7.11 -1.80 9.87
C LEU A 57 -7.98 -1.96 11.12
N ASN A 58 -8.69 -0.92 11.51
CA ASN A 58 -9.66 -0.98 12.62
C ASN A 58 -10.80 -1.95 12.34
N TYR A 59 -11.33 -1.95 11.12
CA TYR A 59 -12.33 -2.92 10.69
C TYR A 59 -11.82 -4.37 10.80
N VAL A 60 -10.62 -4.63 10.29
CA VAL A 60 -10.02 -5.97 10.36
C VAL A 60 -9.83 -6.41 11.80
N GLN A 61 -9.28 -5.55 12.66
CA GLN A 61 -9.07 -5.87 14.08
C GLN A 61 -10.37 -6.18 14.81
N SER A 62 -11.42 -5.41 14.57
CA SER A 62 -12.74 -5.62 15.20
C SER A 62 -13.48 -6.87 14.71
N THR A 63 -13.12 -7.40 13.54
CA THR A 63 -13.77 -8.55 12.90
C THR A 63 -12.83 -9.74 12.67
N LEU A 64 -11.66 -9.71 13.28
CA LEU A 64 -10.54 -10.61 12.93
C LEU A 64 -10.89 -12.08 13.05
N SER A 65 -11.51 -12.51 14.15
CA SER A 65 -11.88 -13.91 14.36
C SER A 65 -12.86 -14.38 13.31
N ARG A 66 -13.84 -13.57 12.94
CA ARG A 66 -14.81 -13.87 11.89
C ARG A 66 -14.12 -13.96 10.52
N GLN A 67 -13.25 -13.02 10.20
CA GLN A 67 -12.52 -13.02 8.94
C GLN A 67 -11.62 -14.25 8.79
N LEU A 68 -10.88 -14.59 9.83
CA LEU A 68 -10.02 -15.79 9.84
C LEU A 68 -10.83 -17.07 9.67
N ASN A 69 -11.91 -17.23 10.41
CA ASN A 69 -12.74 -18.42 10.32
C ASN A 69 -13.38 -18.57 8.93
N SER A 70 -13.92 -17.48 8.38
CA SER A 70 -14.54 -17.49 7.05
C SER A 70 -13.52 -17.78 5.95
N PHE A 71 -12.34 -17.18 6.04
CA PHE A 71 -11.25 -17.41 5.09
C PHE A 71 -10.76 -18.87 5.15
N MET A 72 -10.51 -19.40 6.35
CA MET A 72 -10.06 -20.77 6.54
C MET A 72 -11.10 -21.81 6.09
N GLN A 73 -12.39 -21.53 6.23
CA GLN A 73 -13.45 -22.38 5.68
C GLN A 73 -13.47 -22.34 4.15
N MET A 74 -13.40 -21.15 3.56
CA MET A 74 -13.42 -20.99 2.10
C MET A 74 -12.25 -21.69 1.42
N PHE A 75 -11.07 -21.66 2.03
CA PHE A 75 -9.84 -22.23 1.49
C PHE A 75 -9.42 -23.54 2.18
N ALA A 76 -10.30 -24.20 2.89
CA ALA A 76 -10.00 -25.39 3.70
C ALA A 76 -9.28 -26.50 2.92
N ALA A 77 -9.65 -26.71 1.64
CA ALA A 77 -9.02 -27.72 0.79
C ALA A 77 -7.56 -27.42 0.41
N TYR A 78 -7.12 -26.16 0.57
CA TYR A 78 -5.81 -25.66 0.17
C TYR A 78 -4.90 -25.32 1.36
N LEU A 79 -5.42 -25.40 2.59
CA LEU A 79 -4.70 -25.05 3.81
C LEU A 79 -4.39 -26.31 4.62
N ASP A 80 -3.11 -26.57 4.84
CA ASP A 80 -2.65 -27.51 5.86
C ASP A 80 -2.55 -26.83 7.22
N ASP A 81 -2.24 -27.57 8.27
CA ASP A 81 -2.14 -27.03 9.63
C ASP A 81 -1.05 -25.97 9.75
N SER A 82 0.07 -26.16 9.05
CA SER A 82 1.18 -25.18 9.02
C SER A 82 0.74 -23.85 8.40
N ALA A 83 0.02 -23.90 7.28
CA ALA A 83 -0.50 -22.71 6.61
C ALA A 83 -1.52 -21.97 7.49
N ARG A 84 -2.35 -22.69 8.23
CA ARG A 84 -3.31 -22.11 9.17
C ARG A 84 -2.61 -21.39 10.33
N GLU A 85 -1.58 -22.01 10.89
CA GLU A 85 -0.78 -21.40 11.96
C GLU A 85 -0.06 -20.14 11.46
N GLU A 86 0.55 -20.18 10.28
CA GLU A 86 1.20 -19.03 9.65
C GLU A 86 0.23 -17.88 9.42
N LEU A 87 -0.98 -18.19 8.93
CA LEU A 87 -2.01 -17.20 8.71
C LEU A 87 -2.48 -16.56 10.02
N GLN A 88 -2.70 -17.34 11.05
CA GLN A 88 -3.08 -16.83 12.37
C GLN A 88 -1.98 -15.94 12.96
N MET A 89 -0.72 -16.34 12.82
CA MET A 89 0.42 -15.53 13.27
C MET A 89 0.51 -14.21 12.50
N PHE A 90 0.31 -14.23 11.20
CA PHE A 90 0.29 -13.03 10.38
C PHE A 90 -0.83 -12.06 10.78
N ALA A 91 -2.04 -12.57 10.98
CA ALA A 91 -3.21 -11.76 11.24
C ALA A 91 -3.27 -11.24 12.70
N ARG A 92 -2.93 -12.08 13.66
CA ARG A 92 -3.03 -11.77 15.10
C ARG A 92 -1.72 -11.34 15.74
N GLY A 93 -0.57 -11.89 15.27
CA GLY A 93 0.68 -11.80 15.99
C GLY A 93 0.68 -12.61 17.30
N LYS A 94 1.62 -12.31 18.14
CA LYS A 94 1.72 -12.91 19.50
C LYS A 94 0.76 -12.27 20.49
N ASP A 95 0.52 -10.96 20.32
CA ASP A 95 -0.37 -10.15 21.14
C ASP A 95 -1.30 -9.32 20.22
N ALA A 96 -2.47 -8.96 20.70
CA ALA A 96 -3.50 -8.25 19.94
C ALA A 96 -3.02 -6.91 19.30
N ASN A 97 -1.95 -6.33 19.84
CA ASN A 97 -1.36 -5.08 19.36
C ASN A 97 -0.15 -5.28 18.42
N ASP A 98 0.21 -6.53 18.15
CA ASP A 98 1.45 -6.89 17.43
C ASP A 98 1.14 -7.71 16.16
N SER A 99 0.05 -7.40 15.49
CA SER A 99 -0.32 -8.04 14.23
C SER A 99 0.71 -7.72 13.14
N PRO A 100 1.43 -8.72 12.60
CA PRO A 100 2.35 -8.52 11.48
C PRO A 100 1.67 -7.90 10.27
N MET A 101 0.42 -8.25 10.00
CA MET A 101 -0.38 -7.65 8.92
C MET A 101 -0.55 -6.15 9.12
N TYR A 102 -0.91 -5.72 10.33
CA TYR A 102 -1.06 -4.31 10.66
C TYR A 102 0.24 -3.55 10.45
N VAL A 103 1.32 -4.06 11.03
CA VAL A 103 2.66 -3.46 10.93
C VAL A 103 3.13 -3.38 9.48
N LYS A 104 2.96 -4.44 8.71
CA LYS A 104 3.38 -4.51 7.31
C LYS A 104 2.67 -3.47 6.43
N ILE A 105 1.35 -3.32 6.60
CA ILE A 105 0.58 -2.34 5.85
C ILE A 105 0.98 -0.92 6.25
N LEU A 106 1.08 -0.65 7.53
CA LEU A 106 1.45 0.68 8.03
C LEU A 106 2.88 1.06 7.63
N ASP A 107 3.83 0.14 7.77
CA ASP A 107 5.23 0.38 7.39
C ASP A 107 5.39 0.70 5.91
N ALA A 108 4.61 0.09 5.03
CA ALA A 108 4.66 0.40 3.61
C ALA A 108 4.36 1.88 3.33
N PHE A 109 3.34 2.42 3.97
CA PHE A 109 3.01 3.85 3.87
C PHE A 109 4.02 4.76 4.57
N GLU A 110 4.48 4.37 5.75
CA GLU A 110 5.49 5.14 6.50
C GLU A 110 6.82 5.22 5.76
N ASP A 111 7.26 4.11 5.15
CA ASP A 111 8.48 4.07 4.35
C ASP A 111 8.36 4.96 3.10
N LEU A 112 7.21 4.93 2.43
CA LEU A 112 6.97 5.80 1.28
C LEU A 112 6.94 7.29 1.69
N LYS A 113 6.36 7.60 2.85
CA LYS A 113 6.40 8.96 3.39
C LYS A 113 7.81 9.44 3.69
N LYS A 114 8.65 8.57 4.26
CA LYS A 114 10.07 8.89 4.48
C LYS A 114 10.80 9.17 3.16
N GLN A 115 10.55 8.36 2.13
CA GLN A 115 11.12 8.62 0.80
C GLN A 115 10.66 9.97 0.24
N GLN A 116 9.38 10.28 0.36
CA GLN A 116 8.81 11.56 -0.06
C GLN A 116 9.47 12.73 0.69
N ASP A 117 9.61 12.62 2.01
CA ASP A 117 10.22 13.66 2.83
C ASP A 117 11.69 13.86 2.50
N THR A 118 12.44 12.79 2.23
CA THR A 118 13.83 12.84 1.77
C THR A 118 13.96 13.56 0.43
N LEU A 119 13.08 13.25 -0.53
CA LEU A 119 13.07 13.92 -1.83
C LEU A 119 12.73 15.40 -1.70
N ARG A 120 11.79 15.77 -0.85
CA ARG A 120 11.46 17.19 -0.57
C ARG A 120 12.63 17.94 0.03
N THR A 121 13.33 17.33 0.97
CA THR A 121 14.55 17.91 1.56
C THR A 121 15.61 18.16 0.48
N SER A 122 15.80 17.22 -0.43
CA SER A 122 16.72 17.34 -1.56
C SER A 122 16.30 18.48 -2.52
N VAL A 123 15.01 18.59 -2.81
CA VAL A 123 14.47 19.71 -3.62
C VAL A 123 14.73 21.05 -2.95
N ASP A 124 14.48 21.16 -1.66
CA ASP A 124 14.71 22.40 -0.90
C ASP A 124 16.20 22.79 -0.88
N ALA A 125 17.10 21.81 -0.76
CA ALA A 125 18.53 22.03 -0.85
C ALA A 125 18.94 22.54 -2.24
N LEU A 126 18.42 21.95 -3.32
CA LEU A 126 18.68 22.40 -4.69
C LEU A 126 18.15 23.81 -4.93
N LYS A 127 16.98 24.14 -4.44
CA LYS A 127 16.43 25.52 -4.52
C LYS A 127 17.30 26.54 -3.81
N ALA A 128 17.85 26.20 -2.64
CA ALA A 128 18.77 27.04 -1.91
C ALA A 128 20.08 27.27 -2.69
N MET A 129 20.66 26.21 -3.25
CA MET A 129 21.86 26.29 -4.08
C MET A 129 21.65 27.14 -5.33
N ILE A 130 20.53 27.00 -6.00
CA ILE A 130 20.15 27.80 -7.19
C ILE A 130 20.08 29.30 -6.80
N ARG A 131 19.39 29.61 -5.69
CA ARG A 131 19.27 30.98 -5.20
C ARG A 131 20.63 31.61 -4.89
N ASP A 132 21.50 30.88 -4.22
CA ASP A 132 22.84 31.35 -3.90
C ASP A 132 23.65 31.70 -5.14
N LEU A 133 23.54 30.88 -6.21
CA LEU A 133 24.22 31.15 -7.47
C LEU A 133 23.56 32.29 -8.26
N GLU A 134 22.25 32.42 -8.23
CA GLU A 134 21.53 33.51 -8.90
C GLU A 134 21.78 34.88 -8.24
N ASP A 135 22.05 34.92 -6.93
CA ASP A 135 22.33 36.14 -6.18
C ASP A 135 23.78 36.63 -6.34
N LYS A 136 24.67 35.81 -6.91
CA LYS A 136 26.04 36.24 -7.20
C LYS A 136 26.09 37.23 -8.39
N PRO A 137 27.11 38.15 -8.42
CA PRO A 137 27.30 39.03 -9.56
C PRO A 137 27.31 38.23 -10.86
N LYS A 138 26.69 38.76 -11.89
CA LYS A 138 26.61 38.12 -13.21
C LYS A 138 27.97 37.92 -13.85
N ASP A 139 28.66 36.90 -13.38
CA ASP A 139 29.78 36.31 -14.09
C ASP A 139 29.25 35.10 -14.82
N SER A 140 29.48 35.00 -16.11
CA SER A 140 28.95 33.99 -17.03
C SER A 140 29.30 32.54 -16.66
N SER A 141 30.16 32.35 -15.65
CA SER A 141 30.64 31.02 -15.22
C SER A 141 29.62 30.16 -14.49
N TYR A 142 28.52 30.75 -13.96
CA TYR A 142 27.52 30.02 -13.18
C TYR A 142 26.28 29.59 -13.94
N ASP A 143 26.08 30.08 -15.16
CA ASP A 143 24.85 29.80 -15.92
C ASP A 143 24.64 28.31 -16.24
N GLU A 144 25.70 27.60 -16.58
CA GLU A 144 25.63 26.16 -16.84
C GLU A 144 25.39 25.35 -15.55
N GLU A 145 25.99 25.77 -14.44
CA GLU A 145 25.76 25.12 -13.14
C GLU A 145 24.33 25.32 -12.65
N ILE A 146 23.78 26.51 -12.77
CA ILE A 146 22.36 26.81 -12.48
C ILE A 146 21.44 25.95 -13.32
N LYS A 147 21.73 25.81 -14.61
CA LYS A 147 20.96 25.01 -15.56
C LYS A 147 20.93 23.54 -15.17
N GLU A 148 22.05 22.98 -14.76
CA GLU A 148 22.16 21.60 -14.32
C GLU A 148 21.39 21.38 -13.02
N LEU A 149 21.51 22.26 -12.02
CA LEU A 149 20.76 22.22 -10.76
C LEU A 149 19.24 22.29 -10.99
N LYS A 150 18.78 23.14 -11.92
CA LYS A 150 17.36 23.23 -12.30
C LYS A 150 16.85 21.97 -12.97
N ARG A 151 17.67 21.28 -13.77
CA ARG A 151 17.30 19.96 -14.33
C ARG A 151 17.15 18.92 -13.25
N GLU A 152 18.07 18.88 -12.31
CA GLU A 152 18.03 17.94 -11.18
C GLU A 152 16.80 18.20 -10.29
N GLU A 153 16.50 19.47 -9.98
CA GLU A 153 15.28 19.86 -9.28
C GLU A 153 14.02 19.39 -10.01
N ALA A 154 13.93 19.64 -11.31
CA ALA A 154 12.78 19.23 -12.14
C ALA A 154 12.60 17.70 -12.15
N ALA A 155 13.68 16.94 -12.22
CA ALA A 155 13.64 15.48 -12.15
C ALA A 155 13.10 14.98 -10.80
N LEU A 156 13.56 15.56 -9.68
CA LEU A 156 13.05 15.20 -8.35
C LEU A 156 11.59 15.59 -8.15
N LEU A 157 11.16 16.75 -8.65
CA LEU A 157 9.75 17.17 -8.61
C LEU A 157 8.86 16.22 -9.40
N THR A 158 9.31 15.71 -10.54
CA THR A 158 8.60 14.69 -11.31
C THR A 158 8.42 13.41 -10.52
N VAL A 159 9.46 12.92 -9.86
CA VAL A 159 9.37 11.73 -8.99
C VAL A 159 8.38 11.94 -7.85
N LEU A 160 8.40 13.11 -7.20
CA LEU A 160 7.44 13.45 -6.14
C LEU A 160 6.00 13.45 -6.64
N GLN A 161 5.76 13.98 -7.84
CA GLN A 161 4.44 13.94 -8.48
C GLN A 161 3.97 12.52 -8.74
N GLU A 162 4.84 11.67 -9.27
CA GLU A 162 4.52 10.27 -9.57
C GLU A 162 4.19 9.48 -8.30
N ILE A 163 4.91 9.71 -7.22
CA ILE A 163 4.60 9.11 -5.91
C ILE A 163 3.17 9.50 -5.48
N GLY A 164 2.85 10.78 -5.52
CA GLY A 164 1.55 11.28 -5.07
C GLY A 164 0.37 10.80 -5.94
N LYS A 165 0.59 10.61 -7.24
CA LYS A 165 -0.43 10.19 -8.20
C LYS A 165 -0.61 8.68 -8.29
N LYS A 166 0.25 7.89 -7.68
CA LYS A 166 0.18 6.43 -7.75
C LYS A 166 -1.16 5.93 -7.20
N ASN A 167 -1.79 5.02 -7.95
CA ASN A 167 -3.03 4.39 -7.52
C ASN A 167 -2.79 3.55 -6.26
N ILE A 168 -3.69 3.65 -5.29
CA ILE A 168 -3.56 2.98 -3.99
C ILE A 168 -3.46 1.46 -4.13
N PHE A 169 -4.25 0.85 -5.01
CA PHE A 169 -4.25 -0.60 -5.20
C PHE A 169 -2.98 -1.09 -5.91
N ASN A 170 -2.49 -0.33 -6.89
CA ASN A 170 -1.22 -0.63 -7.53
C ASN A 170 -0.06 -0.53 -6.53
N PHE A 171 -0.09 0.46 -5.66
CA PHE A 171 0.88 0.58 -4.58
C PHE A 171 0.85 -0.63 -3.65
N LEU A 172 -0.33 -1.01 -3.16
CA LEU A 172 -0.48 -2.17 -2.27
C LEU A 172 -0.05 -3.48 -2.94
N SER A 173 -0.34 -3.65 -4.23
CA SER A 173 0.12 -4.81 -5.00
C SER A 173 1.63 -4.83 -5.19
N ASP A 174 2.23 -3.70 -5.54
CA ASP A 174 3.68 -3.57 -5.72
C ASP A 174 4.45 -3.82 -4.42
N GLU A 175 3.89 -3.42 -3.28
CA GLU A 175 4.46 -3.69 -1.94
C GLU A 175 4.20 -5.11 -1.43
N GLY A 176 3.53 -5.94 -2.22
CA GLY A 176 3.23 -7.31 -1.84
C GLY A 176 2.15 -7.46 -0.78
N LEU A 177 1.28 -6.47 -0.63
CA LEU A 177 0.18 -6.46 0.34
C LEU A 177 -1.13 -6.97 -0.24
N LEU A 178 -1.30 -6.85 -1.54
CA LEU A 178 -2.42 -7.39 -2.31
C LEU A 178 -1.91 -8.27 -3.45
N PRO A 179 -2.75 -9.18 -3.96
CA PRO A 179 -2.41 -9.94 -5.16
C PRO A 179 -2.16 -9.04 -6.38
N ASN A 180 -1.26 -9.48 -7.27
CA ASN A 180 -0.95 -8.78 -8.52
C ASN A 180 -2.05 -9.00 -9.54
N TYR A 181 -2.98 -8.05 -9.61
CA TYR A 181 -3.98 -7.99 -10.67
C TYR A 181 -3.95 -6.60 -11.30
N ALA A 182 -3.97 -6.52 -12.63
CA ALA A 182 -4.11 -5.27 -13.36
C ALA A 182 -5.59 -4.86 -13.37
N PHE A 183 -5.95 -3.76 -12.71
CA PHE A 183 -7.35 -3.44 -12.47
C PHE A 183 -7.80 -2.05 -12.87
N PRO A 184 -8.94 -1.94 -13.56
CA PRO A 184 -9.53 -0.65 -13.87
C PRO A 184 -10.36 -0.03 -12.72
N GLU A 185 -10.99 -0.83 -11.84
CA GLU A 185 -11.84 -0.32 -10.75
C GLU A 185 -11.77 -1.17 -9.48
N ALA A 186 -11.68 -0.53 -8.32
CA ALA A 186 -11.42 -1.15 -7.02
C ALA A 186 -12.41 -2.24 -6.59
N GLY A 187 -13.71 -2.02 -6.78
CA GLY A 187 -14.76 -2.95 -6.34
C GLY A 187 -14.85 -4.22 -7.20
N ILE A 188 -14.41 -4.16 -8.44
CA ILE A 188 -14.44 -5.29 -9.40
C ILE A 188 -13.25 -6.22 -9.15
N ILE A 189 -12.17 -5.70 -8.66
CA ILE A 189 -10.91 -6.40 -8.44
C ILE A 189 -11.02 -7.51 -7.42
N LEU A 190 -11.52 -7.16 -6.25
CA LEU A 190 -11.62 -8.09 -5.13
C LEU A 190 -12.64 -9.18 -5.41
N ARG A 191 -13.70 -8.86 -6.17
CA ARG A 191 -14.68 -9.84 -6.65
C ARG A 191 -14.09 -10.80 -7.69
N ALA A 192 -13.33 -10.30 -8.66
CA ALA A 192 -12.71 -11.12 -9.69
C ALA A 192 -11.73 -12.15 -9.13
N VAL A 193 -11.00 -11.81 -8.05
CA VAL A 193 -10.10 -12.75 -7.35
C VAL A 193 -10.87 -13.91 -6.72
N LEU A 194 -12.02 -13.62 -6.12
CA LEU A 194 -12.85 -14.62 -5.46
C LEU A 194 -13.64 -15.47 -6.45
N TYR A 195 -14.19 -14.88 -7.52
CA TYR A 195 -15.00 -15.58 -8.51
C TYR A 195 -14.18 -16.42 -9.52
N ARG A 196 -12.94 -16.05 -9.81
CA ARG A 196 -12.09 -16.83 -10.72
C ARG A 196 -11.75 -18.23 -10.20
N LYS A 197 -11.88 -18.47 -8.90
CA LYS A 197 -11.72 -19.80 -8.30
C LYS A 197 -12.97 -20.66 -8.38
N GLU A 198 -14.15 -20.05 -8.42
CA GLU A 198 -15.40 -20.79 -8.61
C GLU A 198 -15.56 -21.32 -10.05
N ASP A 199 -15.03 -20.57 -11.05
CA ASP A 199 -15.05 -20.98 -12.45
C ASP A 199 -14.00 -22.04 -12.82
N GLU A 200 -12.92 -22.16 -12.02
CA GLU A 200 -11.90 -23.21 -12.21
C GLU A 200 -12.27 -24.53 -11.53
N GLU A 201 -13.32 -24.58 -10.72
CA GLU A 201 -13.79 -25.77 -10.00
C GLU A 201 -15.01 -26.44 -10.67
N THR A 202 -15.49 -25.93 -11.80
CA THR A 202 -16.57 -26.61 -12.56
C THR A 202 -15.93 -27.52 -13.61
N PRO A 203 -16.23 -28.86 -13.55
CA PRO A 203 -15.66 -29.83 -14.49
C PRO A 203 -16.23 -29.68 -15.91
#